data_84672486b4b01afbd0c7a45e4896a88b
#
_entry.id   84672486b4b01afbd0c7a45e4896a88b
#
_cell.length_a   1.000
_cell.length_b   1.000
_cell.length_c   1.000
_cell.angle_alpha   90.00
_cell.angle_beta   90.00
_cell.angle_gamma   90.00
#
_symmetry.space_group_name_H-M   'P 1'
#
loop_
_entity.id
_entity.type
_entity.pdbx_description
1 polymer ?
#
loop_
_entity_poly.entity_id
_entity_poly.type
_entity_poly.pdbx_seq_one_letter_code
_entity_poly.pdbx_strand_id
1 'polypeptide(L)'
;GYIVSTLLAVSFMVLGTALMYNIGEQFPASAPEFIAQVIRLYRNSIGEWSVPLIGVCTFAVFFSTTIAVFDGYPRILVATAERFKNDETPWQIKYPAKSNFYTIIILSGMIGAYMLIVLWNTSFKTFIDFSTTVAFLYGPVIAFLNHKAINNKNVPLAHRPNFLINALSILGISILTLVAVYYGYLKLFT
;
A
#
# COMPACT_ATOMS: atom_id res chain seq x y z
N GLY A 1 13.53 -8.02 -2.92
CA GLY A 1 12.28 -7.44 -2.37
C GLY A 1 11.05 -8.25 -2.75
N TYR A 2 10.62 -8.30 -4.03
CA TYR A 2 9.33 -8.88 -4.45
C TYR A 2 9.12 -10.35 -4.06
N ILE A 3 10.11 -11.22 -4.27
CA ILE A 3 9.99 -12.64 -3.93
C ILE A 3 9.74 -12.82 -2.43
N VAL A 4 10.48 -12.10 -1.59
CA VAL A 4 10.32 -12.17 -0.12
C VAL A 4 8.95 -11.65 0.30
N SER A 5 8.49 -10.53 -0.27
CA SER A 5 7.15 -9.97 0.01
C SER A 5 6.04 -10.93 -0.41
N THR A 6 6.18 -11.60 -1.56
CA THR A 6 5.21 -12.59 -2.04
C THR A 6 5.17 -13.82 -1.12
N LEU A 7 6.33 -14.34 -0.73
CA LEU A 7 6.41 -15.47 0.22
C LEU A 7 5.79 -15.12 1.55
N LEU A 8 6.07 -13.93 2.09
CA LEU A 8 5.45 -13.44 3.33
C LEU A 8 3.93 -13.33 3.19
N ALA A 9 3.44 -12.74 2.08
CA ALA A 9 2.00 -12.62 1.84
C ALA A 9 1.30 -14.00 1.79
N VAL A 10 1.88 -14.96 1.08
CA VAL A 10 1.37 -16.35 1.05
C VAL A 10 1.41 -16.98 2.43
N SER A 11 2.51 -16.81 3.18
CA SER A 11 2.63 -17.34 4.54
C SER A 11 1.57 -16.76 5.47
N PHE A 12 1.31 -15.45 5.41
CA PHE A 12 0.24 -14.83 6.21
C PHE A 12 -1.15 -15.29 5.79
N MET A 13 -1.38 -15.50 4.49
CA MET A 13 -2.65 -16.03 4.00
C MET A 13 -2.89 -17.46 4.53
N VAL A 14 -1.88 -18.33 4.48
CA VAL A 14 -1.97 -19.70 5.02
C VAL A 14 -2.19 -19.67 6.53
N LEU A 15 -1.44 -18.84 7.25
CA LEU A 15 -1.56 -18.70 8.70
C LEU A 15 -2.96 -18.20 9.10
N GLY A 16 -3.48 -17.18 8.41
CA GLY A 16 -4.83 -16.67 8.63
C GLY A 16 -5.91 -17.72 8.36
N THR A 17 -5.78 -18.47 7.26
CA THR A 17 -6.73 -19.51 6.90
C THR A 17 -6.70 -20.68 7.93
N ALA A 18 -5.51 -21.12 8.32
CA ALA A 18 -5.37 -22.26 9.24
C ALA A 18 -5.80 -21.96 10.68
N LEU A 19 -5.54 -20.73 11.15
CA LEU A 19 -5.69 -20.38 12.56
C LEU A 19 -6.91 -19.50 12.87
N MET A 20 -7.43 -18.76 11.87
CA MET A 20 -8.57 -17.87 12.09
C MET A 20 -9.85 -18.39 11.45
N TYR A 21 -9.79 -18.87 10.20
CA TYR A 21 -10.97 -19.30 9.48
C TYR A 21 -11.61 -20.55 10.08
N ASN A 22 -10.81 -21.53 10.49
CA ASN A 22 -11.32 -22.79 11.09
C ASN A 22 -11.92 -22.63 12.49
N ILE A 23 -11.59 -21.55 13.22
CA ILE A 23 -12.07 -21.32 14.58
C ILE A 23 -13.34 -20.47 14.58
N GLY A 24 -13.77 -19.94 13.42
CA GLY A 24 -14.94 -19.09 13.32
C GLY A 24 -14.76 -17.72 13.99
N GLU A 25 -13.53 -17.30 14.24
CA GLU A 25 -13.25 -15.95 14.76
C GLU A 25 -13.69 -14.89 13.76
N GLN A 26 -14.55 -13.98 14.21
CA GLN A 26 -14.99 -12.86 13.41
C GLN A 26 -13.89 -11.80 13.31
N PHE A 27 -13.86 -11.11 12.17
CA PHE A 27 -12.94 -9.99 11.98
C PHE A 27 -13.27 -8.88 12.99
N PRO A 28 -12.27 -8.35 13.74
CA PRO A 28 -12.50 -7.40 14.80
C PRO A 28 -13.12 -6.09 14.31
N ALA A 29 -13.93 -5.48 15.14
CA ALA A 29 -14.58 -4.21 14.85
C ALA A 29 -13.62 -3.01 14.95
N SER A 30 -12.53 -3.14 15.71
CA SER A 30 -11.57 -2.07 15.97
C SER A 30 -10.12 -2.48 15.71
N ALA A 31 -9.26 -1.49 15.41
CA ALA A 31 -7.83 -1.71 15.19
C ALA A 31 -7.10 -2.30 16.42
N PRO A 32 -7.35 -1.85 17.66
CA PRO A 32 -6.74 -2.46 18.85
C PRO A 32 -7.12 -3.94 19.04
N GLU A 33 -8.36 -4.30 18.76
CA GLU A 33 -8.81 -5.70 18.83
C GLU A 33 -8.13 -6.55 17.77
N PHE A 34 -7.95 -6.03 16.56
CA PHE A 34 -7.20 -6.70 15.50
C PHE A 34 -5.75 -6.97 15.93
N ILE A 35 -5.07 -5.98 16.49
CA ILE A 35 -3.70 -6.14 17.01
C ILE A 35 -3.67 -7.21 18.11
N ALA A 36 -4.62 -7.18 19.04
CA ALA A 36 -4.73 -8.19 20.11
C ALA A 36 -4.96 -9.59 19.53
N GLN A 37 -5.76 -9.72 18.47
CA GLN A 37 -6.00 -10.98 17.77
C GLN A 37 -4.72 -11.51 17.12
N VAL A 38 -3.95 -10.65 16.44
CA VAL A 38 -2.66 -11.02 15.86
C VAL A 38 -1.67 -11.47 16.93
N ILE A 39 -1.59 -10.76 18.05
CA ILE A 39 -0.71 -11.16 19.17
C ILE A 39 -1.13 -12.52 19.74
N ARG A 40 -2.44 -12.77 19.93
CA ARG A 40 -2.93 -14.09 20.37
C ARG A 40 -2.59 -15.22 19.42
N LEU A 41 -2.66 -14.95 18.11
CA LEU A 41 -2.29 -15.91 17.07
C LEU A 41 -0.83 -16.38 17.22
N TYR A 42 0.09 -15.43 17.39
CA TYR A 42 1.50 -15.77 17.63
C TYR A 42 1.74 -16.44 18.98
N ARG A 43 1.06 -15.99 20.02
CA ARG A 43 1.07 -16.62 21.35
C ARG A 43 0.70 -18.10 21.29
N ASN A 44 -0.38 -18.42 20.57
CA ASN A 44 -0.86 -19.80 20.43
C ASN A 44 0.04 -20.66 19.54
N SER A 45 0.74 -20.05 18.58
CA SER A 45 1.59 -20.78 17.63
C SER A 45 3.02 -20.97 18.13
N ILE A 46 3.59 -19.99 18.83
CA ILE A 46 5.02 -19.95 19.20
C ILE A 46 5.20 -20.01 20.73
N GLY A 47 4.21 -19.54 21.50
CA GLY A 47 4.22 -19.53 22.95
C GLY A 47 4.23 -18.13 23.58
N GLU A 48 4.08 -18.07 24.90
CA GLU A 48 3.93 -16.84 25.69
C GLU A 48 5.09 -15.85 25.54
N TRP A 49 6.30 -16.33 25.36
CA TRP A 49 7.49 -15.49 25.18
C TRP A 49 7.44 -14.60 23.93
N SER A 50 6.63 -14.97 22.94
CA SER A 50 6.48 -14.21 21.71
C SER A 50 5.69 -12.90 21.89
N VAL A 51 4.85 -12.80 22.90
CA VAL A 51 3.96 -11.67 23.14
C VAL A 51 4.68 -10.32 23.18
N PRO A 52 5.71 -10.12 24.04
CA PRO A 52 6.42 -8.84 24.08
C PRO A 52 7.18 -8.55 22.76
N LEU A 53 7.74 -9.60 22.14
CA LEU A 53 8.46 -9.45 20.88
C LEU A 53 7.53 -8.99 19.76
N ILE A 54 6.38 -9.66 19.60
CA ILE A 54 5.39 -9.31 18.57
C ILE A 54 4.79 -7.93 18.84
N GLY A 55 4.56 -7.58 20.12
CA GLY A 55 4.10 -6.24 20.48
C GLY A 55 5.07 -5.15 20.04
N VAL A 56 6.36 -5.29 20.30
CA VAL A 56 7.40 -4.35 19.86
C VAL A 56 7.50 -4.30 18.32
N CYS A 57 7.48 -5.46 17.66
CA CYS A 57 7.51 -5.53 16.19
C CYS A 57 6.30 -4.82 15.59
N THR A 58 5.11 -5.07 16.12
CA THR A 58 3.86 -4.43 15.65
C THR A 58 3.94 -2.92 15.80
N PHE A 59 4.36 -2.43 16.97
CA PHE A 59 4.57 -1.00 17.20
C PHE A 59 5.59 -0.42 16.21
N ALA A 60 6.74 -1.06 16.04
CA ALA A 60 7.79 -0.58 15.14
C ALA A 60 7.32 -0.51 13.68
N VAL A 61 6.55 -1.52 13.22
CA VAL A 61 5.99 -1.55 11.85
C VAL A 61 5.00 -0.40 11.66
N PHE A 62 4.02 -0.24 12.54
CA PHE A 62 3.04 0.85 12.41
C PHE A 62 3.69 2.23 12.50
N PHE A 63 4.62 2.41 13.45
CA PHE A 63 5.32 3.67 13.64
C PHE A 63 6.18 4.03 12.42
N SER A 64 7.00 3.10 11.91
CA SER A 64 7.84 3.33 10.75
C SER A 64 7.03 3.59 9.47
N THR A 65 5.93 2.84 9.28
CA THR A 65 5.04 3.02 8.14
C THR A 65 4.37 4.40 8.18
N THR A 66 3.90 4.82 9.35
CA THR A 66 3.28 6.13 9.54
C THR A 66 4.26 7.25 9.21
N ILE A 67 5.50 7.18 9.71
CA ILE A 67 6.55 8.17 9.38
C ILE A 67 6.85 8.15 7.88
N ALA A 68 7.03 6.96 7.28
CA ALA A 68 7.32 6.83 5.87
C ALA A 68 6.23 7.44 4.97
N VAL A 69 4.96 7.27 5.34
CA VAL A 69 3.82 7.86 4.62
C VAL A 69 3.78 9.36 4.80
N PHE A 70 3.86 9.86 6.04
CA PHE A 70 3.76 11.30 6.32
C PHE A 70 4.96 12.12 5.82
N ASP A 71 6.13 11.53 5.68
CA ASP A 71 7.30 12.21 5.10
C ASP A 71 7.47 11.92 3.61
N GLY A 72 7.27 10.68 3.16
CA GLY A 72 7.52 10.25 1.80
C GLY A 72 6.55 10.84 0.77
N TYR A 73 5.25 10.78 1.03
CA TYR A 73 4.25 11.30 0.09
C TYR A 73 4.37 12.81 -0.16
N PRO A 74 4.48 13.67 0.86
CA PRO A 74 4.69 15.10 0.64
C PRO A 74 5.94 15.40 -0.16
N ARG A 75 7.03 14.69 0.08
CA ARG A 75 8.28 14.86 -0.70
C ARG A 75 8.09 14.53 -2.18
N ILE A 76 7.42 13.43 -2.48
CA ILE A 76 7.13 13.02 -3.86
C ILE A 76 6.25 14.08 -4.55
N LEU A 77 5.19 14.55 -3.87
CA LEU A 77 4.28 15.55 -4.44
C LEU A 77 4.99 16.89 -4.71
N VAL A 78 5.82 17.35 -3.76
CA VAL A 78 6.61 18.58 -3.94
C VAL A 78 7.59 18.43 -5.09
N ALA A 79 8.36 17.32 -5.13
CA ALA A 79 9.31 17.06 -6.20
C ALA A 79 8.64 16.98 -7.57
N THR A 80 7.45 16.37 -7.63
CA THR A 80 6.65 16.28 -8.85
C THR A 80 6.17 17.66 -9.29
N ALA A 81 5.62 18.46 -8.37
CA ALA A 81 5.14 19.82 -8.65
C ALA A 81 6.25 20.75 -9.13
N GLU A 82 7.44 20.67 -8.52
CA GLU A 82 8.60 21.44 -8.95
C GLU A 82 9.06 21.06 -10.36
N ARG A 83 8.98 19.77 -10.69
CA ARG A 83 9.34 19.29 -12.03
C ARG A 83 8.38 19.79 -13.11
N PHE A 84 7.10 19.94 -12.80
CA PHE A 84 6.13 20.56 -13.73
C PHE A 84 6.33 22.07 -13.88
N LYS A 85 6.94 22.72 -12.89
CA LYS A 85 7.19 24.16 -12.92
C LYS A 85 8.48 24.55 -13.63
N ASN A 86 9.52 23.71 -13.58
CA ASN A 86 10.86 23.96 -14.11
C ASN A 86 11.27 22.83 -15.07
N ASP A 87 11.12 23.04 -16.37
CA ASP A 87 11.46 22.07 -17.43
C ASP A 87 12.98 21.85 -17.60
N GLU A 88 13.85 22.68 -16.97
CA GLU A 88 15.27 22.77 -17.35
C GLU A 88 16.29 22.24 -16.34
N THR A 89 15.92 21.71 -15.18
CA THR A 89 16.94 21.25 -14.21
C THR A 89 17.09 19.73 -14.15
N PRO A 90 18.21 19.19 -14.69
CA PRO A 90 18.55 17.78 -14.50
C PRO A 90 19.03 17.56 -13.06
N TRP A 91 18.34 16.67 -12.31
CA TRP A 91 18.83 15.93 -11.13
C TRP A 91 19.22 16.68 -9.85
N GLN A 92 19.22 17.99 -9.78
CA GLN A 92 19.40 18.72 -8.53
C GLN A 92 18.05 18.95 -7.85
N ILE A 93 17.45 17.90 -7.29
CA ILE A 93 16.37 18.05 -6.34
C ILE A 93 16.97 18.64 -5.06
N LYS A 94 16.98 19.98 -4.98
CA LYS A 94 17.24 20.67 -3.74
C LYS A 94 16.03 20.37 -2.85
N TYR A 95 16.19 19.46 -1.89
CA TYR A 95 15.12 19.03 -1.00
C TYR A 95 14.42 20.24 -0.36
N PRO A 96 13.18 20.54 -0.69
CA PRO A 96 12.51 21.71 -0.15
C PRO A 96 11.85 21.37 1.19
N ALA A 97 12.66 20.93 2.17
CA ALA A 97 12.17 20.72 3.54
C ALA A 97 11.66 22.02 4.21
N LYS A 98 11.83 23.18 3.54
CA LYS A 98 11.35 24.50 3.97
C LYS A 98 10.26 25.09 3.07
N SER A 99 9.67 24.31 2.16
CA SER A 99 8.57 24.82 1.33
C SER A 99 7.29 24.84 2.14
N ASN A 100 6.60 25.99 2.16
CA ASN A 100 5.23 26.10 2.73
C ASN A 100 4.29 25.04 2.12
N PHE A 101 4.52 24.67 0.87
CA PHE A 101 3.78 23.65 0.15
C PHE A 101 3.94 22.27 0.79
N TYR A 102 5.16 21.89 1.22
CA TYR A 102 5.41 20.65 1.97
C TYR A 102 4.60 20.61 3.27
N THR A 103 4.65 21.70 4.04
CA THR A 103 3.90 21.81 5.30
C THR A 103 2.38 21.73 5.08
N ILE A 104 1.87 22.39 4.03
CA ILE A 104 0.45 22.34 3.67
C ILE A 104 0.02 20.91 3.34
N ILE A 105 0.81 20.16 2.56
CA ILE A 105 0.49 18.78 2.22
C ILE A 105 0.44 17.88 3.47
N ILE A 106 1.41 18.02 4.38
CA ILE A 106 1.40 17.27 5.63
C ILE A 106 0.14 17.59 6.45
N LEU A 107 -0.13 18.87 6.67
CA LEU A 107 -1.28 19.30 7.47
C LEU A 107 -2.60 18.85 6.84
N SER A 108 -2.73 18.99 5.52
CA SER A 108 -3.93 18.53 4.79
C SER A 108 -4.11 17.00 4.89
N GLY A 109 -3.01 16.25 4.82
CA GLY A 109 -3.01 14.80 5.01
C GLY A 109 -3.43 14.40 6.43
N MET A 110 -2.92 15.08 7.45
CA MET A 110 -3.28 14.83 8.86
C MET A 110 -4.76 15.17 9.12
N ILE A 111 -5.21 16.32 8.65
CA ILE A 111 -6.62 16.74 8.78
C ILE A 111 -7.53 15.78 8.01
N GLY A 112 -7.15 15.39 6.79
CA GLY A 112 -7.90 14.44 5.98
C GLY A 112 -8.00 13.07 6.65
N ALA A 113 -6.90 12.55 7.20
CA ALA A 113 -6.90 11.29 7.95
C ALA A 113 -7.79 11.38 9.20
N TYR A 114 -7.69 12.48 9.96
CA TYR A 114 -8.55 12.70 11.12
C TYR A 114 -10.03 12.78 10.74
N MET A 115 -10.37 13.54 9.69
CA MET A 115 -11.74 13.62 9.19
C MET A 115 -12.28 12.26 8.74
N LEU A 116 -11.46 11.47 8.03
CA LEU A 116 -11.85 10.12 7.63
C LEU A 116 -12.17 9.23 8.85
N ILE A 117 -11.36 9.29 9.90
CA ILE A 117 -11.59 8.51 11.12
C ILE A 117 -12.87 8.96 11.84
N VAL A 118 -13.10 10.27 11.95
CA VAL A 118 -14.26 10.83 12.67
C VAL A 118 -15.56 10.68 11.89
N LEU A 119 -15.54 10.96 10.58
CA LEU A 119 -16.73 10.89 9.73
C LEU A 119 -17.09 9.46 9.36
N TRP A 120 -16.09 8.59 9.27
CA TRP A 120 -16.29 7.17 8.95
C TRP A 120 -16.44 6.36 10.24
N ASN A 121 -17.50 6.64 10.98
CA ASN A 121 -17.84 5.93 12.24
C ASN A 121 -18.35 4.50 11.98
N THR A 122 -17.78 3.84 10.99
CA THR A 122 -18.04 2.44 10.62
C THR A 122 -16.97 1.53 11.21
N SER A 123 -17.22 0.23 11.19
CA SER A 123 -16.27 -0.75 11.71
C SER A 123 -14.91 -0.67 10.98
N PHE A 124 -13.83 -0.96 11.68
CA PHE A 124 -12.47 -1.05 11.14
C PHE A 124 -12.40 -1.96 9.91
N LYS A 125 -13.17 -3.05 9.88
CA LYS A 125 -13.33 -3.93 8.74
C LYS A 125 -13.79 -3.18 7.49
N THR A 126 -14.84 -2.37 7.58
CA THR A 126 -15.39 -1.61 6.45
C THR A 126 -14.37 -0.62 5.90
N PHE A 127 -13.57 0.00 6.79
CA PHE A 127 -12.49 0.91 6.38
C PHE A 127 -11.37 0.18 5.61
N ILE A 128 -10.95 -0.99 6.09
CA ILE A 128 -9.97 -1.83 5.39
C ILE A 128 -10.53 -2.31 4.05
N ASP A 129 -11.76 -2.80 4.04
CA ASP A 129 -12.41 -3.28 2.81
C ASP A 129 -12.52 -2.17 1.75
N PHE A 130 -12.83 -0.95 2.16
CA PHE A 130 -12.83 0.20 1.26
C PHE A 130 -11.44 0.52 0.74
N SER A 131 -10.46 0.65 1.64
CA SER A 131 -9.07 0.99 1.28
C SER A 131 -8.44 -0.04 0.34
N THR A 132 -8.65 -1.34 0.63
CA THR A 132 -8.17 -2.43 -0.21
C THR A 132 -8.89 -2.48 -1.56
N THR A 133 -10.18 -2.21 -1.60
CA THR A 133 -10.95 -2.14 -2.85
C THR A 133 -10.41 -1.03 -3.76
N VAL A 134 -10.20 0.17 -3.21
CA VAL A 134 -9.62 1.29 -3.98
C VAL A 134 -8.22 0.95 -4.48
N ALA A 135 -7.36 0.40 -3.61
CA ALA A 135 -6.00 -0.01 -3.99
C ALA A 135 -6.00 -1.06 -5.10
N PHE A 136 -6.93 -2.01 -5.04
CA PHE A 136 -7.07 -3.07 -6.03
C PHE A 136 -7.50 -2.56 -7.40
N LEU A 137 -8.46 -1.64 -7.44
CA LEU A 137 -8.93 -1.01 -8.68
C LEU A 137 -7.89 -0.06 -9.29
N TYR A 138 -7.07 0.56 -8.46
CA TYR A 138 -6.02 1.50 -8.89
C TYR A 138 -4.77 0.79 -9.43
N GLY A 139 -4.50 -0.44 -8.97
CA GLY A 139 -3.32 -1.22 -9.35
C GLY A 139 -3.09 -1.35 -10.86
N PRO A 140 -4.06 -1.81 -11.67
CA PRO A 140 -3.94 -1.91 -13.11
C PRO A 140 -3.63 -0.58 -13.81
N VAL A 141 -4.23 0.52 -13.32
CA VAL A 141 -4.02 1.86 -13.87
C VAL A 141 -2.56 2.28 -13.71
N ILE A 142 -2.01 2.11 -12.50
CA ILE A 142 -0.59 2.42 -12.24
C ILE A 142 0.34 1.51 -13.03
N ALA A 143 0.04 0.22 -13.11
CA ALA A 143 0.85 -0.71 -13.89
C ALA A 143 0.87 -0.32 -15.39
N PHE A 144 -0.27 0.08 -15.95
CA PHE A 144 -0.35 0.57 -17.33
C PHE A 144 0.41 1.89 -17.53
N LEU A 145 0.27 2.85 -16.62
CA LEU A 145 0.98 4.12 -16.68
C LEU A 145 2.50 3.92 -16.61
N ASN A 146 2.98 3.04 -15.74
CA ASN A 146 4.39 2.68 -15.63
C ASN A 146 4.90 2.02 -16.92
N HIS A 147 4.14 1.08 -17.49
CA HIS A 147 4.47 0.44 -18.76
C HIS A 147 4.58 1.48 -19.89
N LYS A 148 3.62 2.41 -19.97
CA LYS A 148 3.64 3.50 -20.96
C LYS A 148 4.83 4.44 -20.74
N ALA A 149 5.15 4.76 -19.49
CA ALA A 149 6.26 5.66 -19.16
C ALA A 149 7.61 5.09 -19.59
N ILE A 150 7.89 3.82 -19.31
CA ILE A 150 9.19 3.20 -19.65
C ILE A 150 9.36 2.96 -21.15
N ASN A 151 8.26 2.83 -21.89
CA ASN A 151 8.26 2.66 -23.35
C ASN A 151 8.17 4.00 -24.10
N ASN A 152 8.20 5.14 -23.40
CA ASN A 152 8.11 6.46 -24.02
C ASN A 152 9.36 6.76 -24.88
N LYS A 153 9.17 7.59 -25.91
CA LYS A 153 10.24 8.03 -26.82
C LYS A 153 11.38 8.76 -26.11
N ASN A 154 11.10 9.36 -24.97
CA ASN A 154 12.08 10.08 -24.14
C ASN A 154 13.06 9.14 -23.39
N VAL A 155 12.77 7.84 -23.33
CA VAL A 155 13.66 6.86 -22.71
C VAL A 155 14.68 6.38 -23.77
N PRO A 156 16.00 6.47 -23.50
CA PRO A 156 17.04 5.97 -24.42
C PRO A 156 16.82 4.51 -24.75
N LEU A 157 17.06 4.12 -26.00
CA LEU A 157 16.84 2.76 -26.49
C LEU A 157 17.58 1.69 -25.67
N ALA A 158 18.78 2.01 -25.18
CA ALA A 158 19.58 1.11 -24.34
C ALA A 158 18.91 0.77 -22.98
N HIS A 159 17.95 1.56 -22.53
CA HIS A 159 17.29 1.41 -21.23
C HIS A 159 15.83 0.96 -21.37
N ARG A 160 15.35 0.78 -22.60
CA ARG A 160 14.01 0.24 -22.84
C ARG A 160 13.98 -1.26 -22.60
N PRO A 161 12.87 -1.77 -22.04
CA PRO A 161 12.71 -3.20 -21.86
C PRO A 161 12.74 -3.94 -23.20
N ASN A 162 13.35 -5.12 -23.20
CA ASN A 162 13.34 -6.00 -24.35
C ASN A 162 11.93 -6.56 -24.61
N PHE A 163 11.75 -7.24 -25.75
CA PHE A 163 10.46 -7.80 -26.15
C PHE A 163 9.85 -8.72 -25.08
N LEU A 164 10.65 -9.56 -24.43
CA LEU A 164 10.18 -10.52 -23.44
C LEU A 164 9.67 -9.82 -22.17
N ILE A 165 10.37 -8.79 -21.70
CA ILE A 165 9.94 -8.00 -20.54
C ILE A 165 8.66 -7.22 -20.86
N ASN A 166 8.53 -6.67 -22.07
CA ASN A 166 7.32 -6.01 -22.52
C ASN A 166 6.12 -6.96 -22.59
N ALA A 167 6.32 -8.16 -23.14
CA ALA A 167 5.27 -9.17 -23.20
C ALA A 167 4.81 -9.61 -21.80
N LEU A 168 5.75 -9.86 -20.88
CA LEU A 168 5.45 -10.16 -19.48
C LEU A 168 4.71 -9.01 -18.78
N SER A 169 5.10 -7.76 -19.05
CA SER A 169 4.43 -6.59 -18.49
C SER A 169 2.98 -6.49 -18.96
N ILE A 170 2.73 -6.66 -20.27
CA ILE A 170 1.38 -6.64 -20.83
C ILE A 170 0.53 -7.78 -20.26
N LEU A 171 1.09 -8.98 -20.17
CA LEU A 171 0.40 -10.13 -19.58
C LEU A 171 0.05 -9.87 -18.11
N GLY A 172 0.98 -9.34 -17.32
CA GLY A 172 0.75 -8.97 -15.93
C GLY A 172 -0.36 -7.91 -15.78
N ILE A 173 -0.34 -6.86 -16.62
CA ILE A 173 -1.37 -5.82 -16.64
C ILE A 173 -2.74 -6.42 -16.99
N SER A 174 -2.78 -7.31 -17.98
CA SER A 174 -4.03 -7.97 -18.40
C SER A 174 -4.61 -8.82 -17.28
N ILE A 175 -3.79 -9.63 -16.60
CA ILE A 175 -4.23 -10.44 -15.46
C ILE A 175 -4.72 -9.53 -14.32
N LEU A 176 -3.96 -8.49 -13.94
CA LEU A 176 -4.37 -7.54 -12.90
C LEU A 176 -5.70 -6.87 -13.25
N THR A 177 -5.89 -6.48 -14.52
CA THR A 177 -7.13 -5.85 -14.97
C THR A 177 -8.32 -6.83 -14.89
N LEU A 178 -8.15 -8.06 -15.35
CA LEU A 178 -9.18 -9.08 -15.26
C LEU A 178 -9.59 -9.35 -13.82
N VAL A 179 -8.61 -9.52 -12.93
CA VAL A 179 -8.88 -9.77 -11.50
C VAL A 179 -9.54 -8.55 -10.84
N ALA A 180 -9.11 -7.32 -11.17
CA ALA A 180 -9.70 -6.09 -10.64
C ALA A 180 -11.17 -5.92 -11.11
N VAL A 181 -11.45 -6.19 -12.38
CA VAL A 181 -12.81 -6.14 -12.94
C VAL A 181 -13.70 -7.22 -12.30
N TYR A 182 -13.19 -8.45 -12.19
CA TYR A 182 -13.92 -9.54 -11.55
C TYR A 182 -14.22 -9.24 -10.07
N TYR A 183 -13.25 -8.71 -9.34
CA TYR A 183 -13.44 -8.28 -7.95
C TYR A 183 -14.49 -7.16 -7.84
N GLY A 184 -14.40 -6.16 -8.71
CA GLY A 184 -15.39 -5.07 -8.77
C GLY A 184 -16.78 -5.58 -9.07
N TYR A 185 -16.92 -6.52 -10.00
CA TYR A 185 -18.18 -7.17 -10.31
C TYR A 185 -18.78 -7.88 -9.09
N LEU A 186 -17.98 -8.71 -8.41
CA LEU A 186 -18.45 -9.40 -7.19
C LEU A 186 -18.90 -8.40 -6.11
N LYS A 187 -18.15 -7.32 -5.91
CA LYS A 187 -18.46 -6.31 -4.87
C LYS A 187 -19.72 -5.49 -5.14
N LEU A 188 -20.10 -5.34 -6.41
CA LEU A 188 -21.29 -4.59 -6.82
C LEU A 188 -22.56 -5.44 -6.85
N PHE A 189 -22.41 -6.75 -7.09
CA PHE A 189 -23.56 -7.63 -7.33
C PHE A 189 -23.73 -8.72 -6.25
N THR A 190 -22.85 -8.77 -5.26
CA THR A 190 -22.98 -9.66 -4.09
C THR A 190 -22.98 -8.86 -2.79
#